data_a16d20b21c11bb275d00ec786ceae380
#
_entry.id   a16d20b21c11bb275d00ec786ceae380
#
_cell.length_a   1.000
_cell.length_b   1.000
_cell.length_c   1.000
_cell.angle_alpha   90.00
_cell.angle_beta   90.00
_cell.angle_gamma   90.00
#
_symmetry.space_group_name_H-M   'P 1'
#
loop_
_entity.id
_entity.type
_entity.pdbx_description
1 polymer ?
#
loop_
_entity_poly.entity_id
_entity_poly.type
_entity_poly.pdbx_seq_one_letter_code
_entity_poly.pdbx_strand_id
1 'polypeptide(L)'
;YRIHERRSDAALLREKTIENAISTVAVVNPKPGDPSETITLPGNITAWFEAPIYAQVSGYVKMWYKDYGAQVKKGDILAEINAPALDAQYAQAKADLESERAKYALADITAKRWLALRKNHAVSEQSISVQVAHAKAEAAKVKAAEQNVRNFEALIRFKTIVAPYDGVVTVRNINVGDYVN
;
A
#
# COMPACT_ATOMS: atom_id res chain seq x y z
N TYR A 1 -19.24 112.86 -14.02
CA TYR A 1 -19.96 111.69 -14.53
C TYR A 1 -19.10 110.40 -14.60
N ARG A 2 -17.85 110.48 -14.97
CA ARG A 2 -16.97 109.32 -15.17
C ARG A 2 -16.49 108.58 -13.89
N ILE A 3 -16.63 109.16 -12.73
CA ILE A 3 -16.15 108.57 -11.46
C ILE A 3 -17.20 107.65 -10.85
N HIS A 4 -18.50 107.91 -11.07
CA HIS A 4 -19.57 107.08 -10.59
C HIS A 4 -19.66 105.77 -11.40
N GLU A 5 -19.53 105.81 -12.71
CA GLU A 5 -19.51 104.66 -13.57
C GLU A 5 -18.35 103.70 -13.21
N ARG A 6 -17.20 104.21 -12.99
CA ARG A 6 -16.03 103.39 -12.59
C ARG A 6 -16.21 102.74 -11.23
N ARG A 7 -16.95 103.34 -10.32
CA ARG A 7 -17.23 102.73 -9.00
C ARG A 7 -18.28 101.63 -9.08
N SER A 8 -19.29 101.77 -9.92
CA SER A 8 -20.31 100.73 -10.16
C SER A 8 -19.71 99.59 -10.92
N ASP A 9 -18.90 99.80 -11.91
CA ASP A 9 -18.19 98.73 -12.66
C ASP A 9 -17.18 97.99 -11.78
N ALA A 10 -16.52 98.68 -10.86
CA ALA A 10 -15.63 97.97 -9.91
C ALA A 10 -16.40 97.13 -8.89
N ALA A 11 -17.60 97.53 -8.51
CA ALA A 11 -18.44 96.71 -7.62
C ALA A 11 -18.95 95.46 -8.33
N LEU A 12 -19.42 95.64 -9.56
CA LEU A 12 -19.88 94.50 -10.40
C LEU A 12 -18.74 93.51 -10.74
N LEU A 13 -17.58 94.01 -10.99
CA LEU A 13 -16.36 93.20 -11.23
C LEU A 13 -15.96 92.43 -9.98
N ARG A 14 -16.08 93.00 -8.80
CA ARG A 14 -15.76 92.34 -7.55
C ARG A 14 -16.77 91.21 -7.28
N GLU A 15 -18.06 91.46 -7.50
CA GLU A 15 -19.12 90.50 -7.28
C GLU A 15 -18.96 89.28 -8.23
N LYS A 16 -18.71 89.54 -9.51
CA LYS A 16 -18.43 88.48 -10.50
C LYS A 16 -17.13 87.74 -10.21
N THR A 17 -16.11 88.43 -9.68
CA THR A 17 -14.85 87.77 -9.32
C THR A 17 -15.00 86.85 -8.11
N ILE A 18 -15.80 87.25 -7.13
CA ILE A 18 -16.12 86.41 -5.97
C ILE A 18 -16.93 85.21 -6.37
N GLU A 19 -17.94 85.42 -7.24
CA GLU A 19 -18.77 84.37 -7.74
C GLU A 19 -18.01 83.29 -8.57
N ASN A 20 -17.05 83.77 -9.39
CA ASN A 20 -16.18 82.91 -10.17
C ASN A 20 -14.98 82.34 -9.35
N ALA A 21 -14.71 82.87 -8.15
CA ALA A 21 -13.68 82.32 -7.27
C ALA A 21 -14.15 81.13 -6.43
N ILE A 22 -15.45 80.82 -6.42
CA ILE A 22 -15.99 79.69 -5.74
C ILE A 22 -15.75 78.50 -6.65
N SER A 23 -14.70 77.73 -6.42
CA SER A 23 -14.41 76.52 -7.10
C SER A 23 -15.46 75.45 -6.71
N THR A 24 -16.32 75.08 -7.67
CA THR A 24 -17.21 73.96 -7.46
C THR A 24 -16.42 72.68 -7.53
N VAL A 25 -16.25 71.99 -6.41
CA VAL A 25 -15.63 70.67 -6.34
C VAL A 25 -16.70 69.58 -6.27
N ALA A 26 -16.58 68.59 -7.12
CA ALA A 26 -17.40 67.41 -7.03
C ALA A 26 -16.94 66.55 -5.86
N VAL A 27 -17.76 66.37 -4.87
CA VAL A 27 -17.49 65.47 -3.74
C VAL A 27 -18.13 64.12 -4.02
N VAL A 28 -17.32 63.10 -4.03
CA VAL A 28 -17.81 61.74 -4.13
C VAL A 28 -17.72 61.11 -2.75
N ASN A 29 -18.86 60.69 -2.23
CA ASN A 29 -18.86 59.93 -0.98
C ASN A 29 -18.30 58.51 -1.22
N PRO A 30 -17.35 58.09 -0.40
CA PRO A 30 -16.83 56.72 -0.50
C PRO A 30 -17.98 55.74 -0.21
N LYS A 31 -18.15 54.77 -1.11
CA LYS A 31 -19.02 53.64 -0.85
C LYS A 31 -18.19 52.56 -0.18
N PRO A 32 -18.67 51.96 0.93
CA PRO A 32 -18.02 50.79 1.48
C PRO A 32 -17.93 49.72 0.40
N GLY A 33 -16.74 49.14 0.20
CA GLY A 33 -16.53 47.97 -0.63
C GLY A 33 -17.18 46.74 -0.01
N ASP A 34 -17.30 45.68 -0.77
CA ASP A 34 -17.81 44.42 -0.25
C ASP A 34 -16.95 43.97 0.95
N PRO A 35 -17.60 43.54 2.05
CA PRO A 35 -16.88 43.17 3.29
C PRO A 35 -16.01 41.89 3.14
N SER A 36 -16.15 41.22 2.01
CA SER A 36 -15.38 40.00 1.71
C SER A 36 -14.90 40.00 0.27
N GLU A 37 -13.61 39.72 0.08
CA GLU A 37 -13.03 39.44 -1.22
C GLU A 37 -12.80 37.95 -1.34
N THR A 38 -13.37 37.33 -2.37
CA THR A 38 -13.18 35.89 -2.64
C THR A 38 -11.98 35.73 -3.55
N ILE A 39 -10.90 35.17 -3.02
CA ILE A 39 -9.70 34.82 -3.80
C ILE A 39 -9.79 33.32 -4.12
N THR A 40 -9.85 32.99 -5.41
CA THR A 40 -9.76 31.61 -5.89
C THR A 40 -8.30 31.29 -6.17
N LEU A 41 -7.73 30.40 -5.36
CA LEU A 41 -6.36 29.91 -5.54
C LEU A 41 -6.40 28.51 -6.17
N PRO A 42 -5.63 28.25 -7.24
CA PRO A 42 -5.49 26.92 -7.76
C PRO A 42 -4.70 26.07 -6.75
N GLY A 43 -5.18 24.85 -6.49
CA GLY A 43 -4.51 23.90 -5.63
C GLY A 43 -4.65 22.49 -6.18
N ASN A 44 -3.64 21.66 -5.99
CA ASN A 44 -3.66 20.24 -6.32
C ASN A 44 -3.82 19.43 -5.03
N ILE A 45 -4.74 18.49 -5.06
CA ILE A 45 -4.90 17.51 -3.98
C ILE A 45 -4.14 16.26 -4.39
N THR A 46 -3.17 15.86 -3.58
CA THR A 46 -2.41 14.61 -3.75
C THR A 46 -2.71 13.68 -2.59
N ALA A 47 -2.66 12.37 -2.85
CA ALA A 47 -2.83 11.39 -1.80
C ALA A 47 -1.68 11.50 -0.78
N TRP A 48 -2.01 11.35 0.51
CA TRP A 48 -1.01 11.33 1.59
C TRP A 48 -0.16 10.06 1.52
N PHE A 49 -0.78 8.92 1.18
CA PHE A 49 -0.12 7.65 0.93
C PHE A 49 -0.57 7.11 -0.43
N GLU A 50 0.40 6.73 -1.23
CA GLU A 50 0.20 6.01 -2.47
C GLU A 50 1.18 4.84 -2.49
N ALA A 51 0.68 3.62 -2.70
CA ALA A 51 1.51 2.43 -2.79
C ALA A 51 1.15 1.62 -4.03
N PRO A 52 2.08 1.46 -4.96
CA PRO A 52 1.92 0.49 -6.04
C PRO A 52 1.99 -0.93 -5.46
N ILE A 53 1.01 -1.75 -5.79
CA ILE A 53 0.91 -3.13 -5.35
C ILE A 53 1.36 -4.02 -6.49
N TYR A 54 2.42 -4.80 -6.25
CA TYR A 54 2.98 -5.74 -7.22
C TYR A 54 2.67 -7.18 -6.82
N ALA A 55 2.55 -8.05 -7.82
CA ALA A 55 2.50 -9.48 -7.60
C ALA A 55 3.85 -9.95 -7.02
N GLN A 56 3.81 -10.82 -6.02
CA GLN A 56 5.01 -11.42 -5.41
C GLN A 56 5.25 -12.85 -5.89
N VAL A 57 4.33 -13.39 -6.69
CA VAL A 57 4.44 -14.70 -7.32
C VAL A 57 4.06 -14.58 -8.79
N SER A 58 4.75 -15.35 -9.62
CA SER A 58 4.47 -15.40 -11.05
C SER A 58 3.26 -16.27 -11.36
N GLY A 59 2.40 -15.78 -12.23
CA GLY A 59 1.20 -16.51 -12.64
C GLY A 59 0.27 -15.67 -13.50
N TYR A 60 -0.94 -16.16 -13.71
CA TYR A 60 -1.98 -15.46 -14.45
C TYR A 60 -3.00 -14.86 -13.49
N VAL A 61 -3.44 -13.64 -13.74
CA VAL A 61 -4.52 -13.02 -12.97
C VAL A 61 -5.81 -13.81 -13.21
N LYS A 62 -6.33 -14.44 -12.15
CA LYS A 62 -7.54 -15.25 -12.21
C LYS A 62 -8.79 -14.38 -12.12
N MET A 63 -8.80 -13.44 -11.19
CA MET A 63 -9.94 -12.56 -10.94
C MET A 63 -9.54 -11.30 -10.19
N TRP A 64 -10.25 -10.20 -10.47
CA TRP A 64 -10.25 -8.97 -9.70
C TRP A 64 -11.54 -8.86 -8.91
N TYR A 65 -11.45 -8.53 -7.62
CA TYR A 65 -12.58 -8.34 -6.72
C TYR A 65 -12.92 -6.86 -6.50
N LYS A 66 -11.91 -6.00 -6.67
CA LYS A 66 -12.04 -4.55 -6.47
C LYS A 66 -11.43 -3.83 -7.67
N ASP A 67 -12.22 -3.00 -8.34
CA ASP A 67 -11.78 -2.25 -9.52
C ASP A 67 -11.39 -0.80 -9.13
N TYR A 68 -10.91 -0.02 -10.08
CA TYR A 68 -10.60 1.40 -9.85
C TYR A 68 -11.82 2.15 -9.30
N GLY A 69 -11.58 3.11 -8.40
CA GLY A 69 -12.63 3.83 -7.67
C GLY A 69 -13.24 3.06 -6.49
N ALA A 70 -12.94 1.77 -6.31
CA ALA A 70 -13.47 1.00 -5.20
C ALA A 70 -12.79 1.39 -3.88
N GLN A 71 -13.61 1.59 -2.84
CA GLN A 71 -13.13 1.73 -1.47
C GLN A 71 -12.76 0.36 -0.92
N VAL A 72 -11.60 0.28 -0.26
CA VAL A 72 -11.05 -0.94 0.31
C VAL A 72 -10.59 -0.70 1.74
N LYS A 73 -10.70 -1.74 2.56
CA LYS A 73 -10.14 -1.78 3.91
C LYS A 73 -8.86 -2.61 3.90
N LYS A 74 -7.99 -2.36 4.87
CA LYS A 74 -6.79 -3.17 5.09
C LYS A 74 -7.16 -4.64 5.21
N GLY A 75 -6.54 -5.48 4.37
CA GLY A 75 -6.81 -6.92 4.29
C GLY A 75 -7.89 -7.33 3.31
N ASP A 76 -8.61 -6.41 2.67
CA ASP A 76 -9.56 -6.74 1.61
C ASP A 76 -8.82 -7.38 0.43
N ILE A 77 -9.40 -8.43 -0.12
CA ILE A 77 -8.85 -9.12 -1.29
C ILE A 77 -9.09 -8.24 -2.52
N LEU A 78 -8.00 -7.90 -3.21
CA LEU A 78 -8.04 -7.11 -4.44
C LEU A 78 -8.08 -8.00 -5.67
N ALA A 79 -7.20 -9.01 -5.70
CA ALA A 79 -7.08 -9.93 -6.82
C ALA A 79 -6.58 -11.31 -6.38
N GLU A 80 -6.78 -12.30 -7.25
CA GLU A 80 -6.28 -13.65 -7.10
C GLU A 80 -5.43 -14.05 -8.32
N ILE A 81 -4.26 -14.65 -8.05
CA ILE A 81 -3.32 -15.14 -9.06
C ILE A 81 -3.44 -16.65 -9.15
N ASN A 82 -3.57 -17.17 -10.35
CA ASN A 82 -3.43 -18.58 -10.65
C ASN A 82 -1.97 -18.88 -10.96
N ALA A 83 -1.30 -19.64 -10.08
CA ALA A 83 0.12 -19.99 -10.20
C ALA A 83 0.30 -21.51 -10.16
N PRO A 84 -0.02 -22.25 -11.24
CA PRO A 84 -0.02 -23.72 -11.24
C PRO A 84 1.36 -24.31 -11.01
N ALA A 85 2.42 -23.63 -11.45
CA ALA A 85 3.79 -24.07 -11.19
C ALA A 85 4.11 -24.08 -9.68
N LEU A 86 3.70 -23.03 -8.95
CA LEU A 86 3.87 -22.94 -7.51
C LEU A 86 3.04 -24.01 -6.78
N ASP A 87 1.82 -24.27 -7.24
CA ASP A 87 0.97 -25.32 -6.67
C ASP A 87 1.59 -26.70 -6.83
N ALA A 88 2.21 -26.98 -8.01
CA ALA A 88 2.92 -28.23 -8.25
C ALA A 88 4.18 -28.37 -7.36
N GLN A 89 4.96 -27.29 -7.19
CA GLN A 89 6.13 -27.29 -6.31
C GLN A 89 5.74 -27.51 -4.84
N TYR A 90 4.64 -26.92 -4.40
CA TYR A 90 4.13 -27.14 -3.06
C TYR A 90 3.67 -28.59 -2.85
N ALA A 91 2.96 -29.16 -3.81
CA ALA A 91 2.55 -30.56 -3.77
C ALA A 91 3.75 -31.50 -3.71
N GLN A 92 4.81 -31.23 -4.49
CA GLN A 92 6.06 -31.98 -4.45
C GLN A 92 6.72 -31.89 -3.07
N ALA A 93 6.87 -30.67 -2.51
CA ALA A 93 7.47 -30.49 -1.18
C ALA A 93 6.71 -31.25 -0.08
N LYS A 94 5.39 -31.33 -0.17
CA LYS A 94 4.58 -32.14 0.75
C LYS A 94 4.85 -33.63 0.60
N ALA A 95 4.97 -34.13 -0.64
CA ALA A 95 5.28 -35.54 -0.89
C ALA A 95 6.68 -35.90 -0.37
N ASP A 96 7.66 -35.00 -0.55
CA ASP A 96 9.02 -35.17 -0.03
C ASP A 96 9.02 -35.21 1.50
N LEU A 97 8.24 -34.34 2.17
CA LEU A 97 8.09 -34.37 3.62
C LEU A 97 7.52 -35.71 4.12
N GLU A 98 6.50 -36.24 3.46
CA GLU A 98 5.93 -37.55 3.84
C GLU A 98 6.94 -38.67 3.62
N SER A 99 7.75 -38.64 2.57
CA SER A 99 8.86 -39.57 2.34
C SER A 99 9.88 -39.55 3.47
N GLU A 100 10.33 -38.33 3.88
CA GLU A 100 11.31 -38.18 4.96
C GLU A 100 10.71 -38.62 6.33
N ARG A 101 9.44 -38.36 6.58
CA ARG A 101 8.72 -38.86 7.76
C ARG A 101 8.70 -40.38 7.83
N ALA A 102 8.47 -41.04 6.71
CA ALA A 102 8.47 -42.51 6.64
C ALA A 102 9.87 -43.09 6.93
N LYS A 103 10.94 -42.46 6.38
CA LYS A 103 12.33 -42.86 6.65
C LYS A 103 12.67 -42.69 8.14
N TYR A 104 12.31 -41.52 8.70
CA TYR A 104 12.52 -41.27 10.13
C TYR A 104 11.75 -42.24 11.01
N ALA A 105 10.51 -42.56 10.70
CA ALA A 105 9.72 -43.52 11.47
C ALA A 105 10.40 -44.90 11.50
N LEU A 106 10.95 -45.36 10.38
CA LEU A 106 11.70 -46.63 10.32
C LEU A 106 12.98 -46.55 11.16
N ALA A 107 13.74 -45.45 11.03
CA ALA A 107 15.00 -45.26 11.78
C ALA A 107 14.73 -45.18 13.30
N ASP A 108 13.67 -44.50 13.72
CA ASP A 108 13.27 -44.33 15.13
C ASP A 108 12.85 -45.70 15.73
N ILE A 109 12.04 -46.48 15.03
CA ILE A 109 11.67 -47.82 15.46
C ILE A 109 12.91 -48.71 15.58
N THR A 110 13.83 -48.62 14.62
CA THR A 110 15.08 -49.40 14.63
C THR A 110 15.95 -49.00 15.83
N ALA A 111 16.16 -47.69 16.05
CA ALA A 111 16.94 -47.19 17.18
C ALA A 111 16.31 -47.63 18.52
N LYS A 112 15.01 -47.56 18.68
CA LYS A 112 14.28 -48.01 19.88
C LYS A 112 14.48 -49.52 20.11
N ARG A 113 14.45 -50.34 19.06
CA ARG A 113 14.68 -51.79 19.15
C ARG A 113 16.11 -52.07 19.62
N TRP A 114 17.14 -51.38 19.07
CA TRP A 114 18.51 -51.57 19.49
C TRP A 114 18.72 -51.09 20.94
N LEU A 115 18.09 -50.03 21.37
CA LEU A 115 18.13 -49.57 22.77
C LEU A 115 17.51 -50.62 23.72
N ALA A 116 16.46 -51.30 23.31
CA ALA A 116 15.84 -52.38 24.11
C ALA A 116 16.76 -53.59 24.26
N LEU A 117 17.52 -53.94 23.21
CA LEU A 117 18.48 -55.07 23.22
C LEU A 117 19.70 -54.76 24.11
N ARG A 118 19.98 -53.52 24.41
CA ARG A 118 21.04 -53.10 25.35
C ARG A 118 20.95 -53.79 26.70
N LYS A 119 19.71 -53.92 27.21
CA LYS A 119 19.45 -54.54 28.54
C LYS A 119 19.97 -55.97 28.65
N ASN A 120 20.02 -56.69 27.55
CA ASN A 120 20.41 -58.10 27.50
C ASN A 120 21.87 -58.30 27.05
N HIS A 121 22.65 -57.21 26.93
CA HIS A 121 24.06 -57.26 26.43
C HIS A 121 24.19 -57.97 25.06
N ALA A 122 23.12 -58.01 24.28
CA ALA A 122 23.09 -58.70 23.01
C ALA A 122 23.72 -57.93 21.84
N VAL A 123 24.06 -56.64 22.05
CA VAL A 123 24.60 -55.73 21.02
C VAL A 123 25.66 -54.82 21.62
N SER A 124 26.58 -54.36 20.77
CA SER A 124 27.65 -53.42 21.21
C SER A 124 27.09 -52.00 21.38
N GLU A 125 27.64 -51.25 22.34
CA GLU A 125 27.34 -49.81 22.55
C GLU A 125 27.58 -48.97 21.29
N GLN A 126 28.61 -49.32 20.51
CA GLN A 126 28.89 -48.65 19.25
C GLN A 126 27.74 -48.82 18.23
N SER A 127 27.22 -50.04 18.10
CA SER A 127 26.11 -50.34 17.19
C SER A 127 24.85 -49.57 17.57
N ILE A 128 24.57 -49.48 18.87
CA ILE A 128 23.43 -48.70 19.40
C ILE A 128 23.64 -47.20 19.06
N SER A 129 24.84 -46.68 19.31
CA SER A 129 25.15 -45.26 19.05
C SER A 129 24.98 -44.90 17.57
N VAL A 130 25.35 -45.80 16.65
CA VAL A 130 25.17 -45.62 15.21
C VAL A 130 23.67 -45.53 14.85
N GLN A 131 22.84 -46.42 15.39
CA GLN A 131 21.42 -46.41 15.07
C GLN A 131 20.71 -45.19 15.66
N VAL A 132 21.08 -44.77 16.86
CA VAL A 132 20.55 -43.55 17.49
C VAL A 132 20.97 -42.29 16.69
N ALA A 133 22.26 -42.23 16.28
CA ALA A 133 22.74 -41.14 15.44
C ALA A 133 22.04 -41.11 14.07
N HIS A 134 21.77 -42.28 13.47
CA HIS A 134 21.00 -42.37 12.22
C HIS A 134 19.59 -41.85 12.38
N ALA A 135 18.85 -42.26 13.41
CA ALA A 135 17.50 -41.74 13.68
C ALA A 135 17.51 -40.21 13.90
N LYS A 136 18.54 -39.71 14.59
CA LYS A 136 18.68 -38.25 14.79
C LYS A 136 18.96 -37.51 13.46
N ALA A 137 19.74 -38.10 12.57
CA ALA A 137 20.00 -37.54 11.25
C ALA A 137 18.73 -37.51 10.39
N GLU A 138 17.93 -38.60 10.39
CA GLU A 138 16.65 -38.63 9.67
C GLU A 138 15.65 -37.64 10.28
N ALA A 139 15.60 -37.47 11.59
CA ALA A 139 14.77 -36.43 12.23
C ALA A 139 15.16 -34.99 11.77
N ALA A 140 16.45 -34.74 11.55
CA ALA A 140 16.91 -33.47 11.02
C ALA A 140 16.46 -33.24 9.56
N LYS A 141 16.42 -34.30 8.74
CA LYS A 141 15.91 -34.22 7.36
C LYS A 141 14.41 -33.90 7.34
N VAL A 142 13.62 -34.51 8.23
CA VAL A 142 12.19 -34.16 8.40
C VAL A 142 12.02 -32.69 8.71
N LYS A 143 12.82 -32.14 9.65
CA LYS A 143 12.75 -30.70 9.95
C LYS A 143 13.11 -29.83 8.75
N ALA A 144 14.09 -30.23 7.96
CA ALA A 144 14.46 -29.48 6.75
C ALA A 144 13.32 -29.50 5.71
N ALA A 145 12.71 -30.67 5.50
CA ALA A 145 11.55 -30.81 4.60
C ALA A 145 10.34 -30.01 5.11
N GLU A 146 10.09 -29.98 6.42
CA GLU A 146 9.02 -29.14 7.01
C GLU A 146 9.26 -27.64 6.76
N GLN A 147 10.50 -27.16 6.86
CA GLN A 147 10.82 -25.77 6.54
C GLN A 147 10.57 -25.48 5.04
N ASN A 148 10.91 -26.44 4.16
CA ASN A 148 10.66 -26.29 2.73
C ASN A 148 9.14 -26.17 2.44
N VAL A 149 8.31 -27.00 3.05
CA VAL A 149 6.85 -26.89 2.96
C VAL A 149 6.37 -25.51 3.44
N ARG A 150 6.86 -25.03 4.59
CA ARG A 150 6.50 -23.71 5.12
C ARG A 150 6.90 -22.57 4.18
N ASN A 151 8.02 -22.67 3.49
CA ASN A 151 8.43 -21.70 2.49
C ASN A 151 7.41 -21.61 1.35
N PHE A 152 6.98 -22.74 0.81
CA PHE A 152 5.94 -22.75 -0.22
C PHE A 152 4.57 -22.30 0.29
N GLU A 153 4.21 -22.62 1.54
CA GLU A 153 2.98 -22.10 2.16
C GLU A 153 3.00 -20.56 2.25
N ALA A 154 4.15 -19.97 2.58
CA ALA A 154 4.29 -18.53 2.59
C ALA A 154 4.13 -17.92 1.18
N LEU A 155 4.73 -18.56 0.16
CA LEU A 155 4.60 -18.11 -1.23
C LEU A 155 3.16 -18.23 -1.74
N ILE A 156 2.44 -19.30 -1.38
CA ILE A 156 1.04 -19.50 -1.76
C ILE A 156 0.12 -18.39 -1.23
N ARG A 157 0.41 -17.84 -0.05
CA ARG A 157 -0.36 -16.68 0.47
C ARG A 157 -0.28 -15.47 -0.44
N PHE A 158 0.82 -15.29 -1.16
CA PHE A 158 1.00 -14.20 -2.10
C PHE A 158 0.22 -14.36 -3.41
N LYS A 159 -0.43 -15.51 -3.64
CA LYS A 159 -1.41 -15.66 -4.73
C LYS A 159 -2.64 -14.77 -4.53
N THR A 160 -2.92 -14.38 -3.29
CA THR A 160 -4.00 -13.47 -2.95
C THR A 160 -3.41 -12.08 -2.68
N ILE A 161 -3.73 -11.13 -3.54
CA ILE A 161 -3.32 -9.74 -3.39
C ILE A 161 -4.32 -9.06 -2.48
N VAL A 162 -3.83 -8.47 -1.37
CA VAL A 162 -4.66 -7.79 -0.37
C VAL A 162 -4.27 -6.32 -0.23
N ALA A 163 -5.24 -5.49 0.18
CA ALA A 163 -5.00 -4.07 0.46
C ALA A 163 -4.13 -3.91 1.72
N PRO A 164 -3.01 -3.16 1.66
CA PRO A 164 -2.11 -2.95 2.80
C PRO A 164 -2.67 -1.97 3.84
N TYR A 165 -3.57 -1.08 3.45
CA TYR A 165 -4.23 -0.07 4.28
C TYR A 165 -5.60 0.31 3.73
N ASP A 166 -6.37 1.09 4.48
CA ASP A 166 -7.68 1.59 4.06
C ASP A 166 -7.49 2.70 3.02
N GLY A 167 -8.24 2.63 1.91
CA GLY A 167 -8.08 3.61 0.84
C GLY A 167 -9.01 3.38 -0.34
N VAL A 168 -8.62 3.94 -1.47
CA VAL A 168 -9.32 3.80 -2.75
C VAL A 168 -8.36 3.27 -3.80
N VAL A 169 -8.81 2.32 -4.60
CA VAL A 169 -8.05 1.84 -5.76
C VAL A 169 -8.07 2.92 -6.84
N THR A 170 -6.93 3.51 -7.14
CA THR A 170 -6.82 4.63 -8.08
C THR A 170 -6.63 4.16 -9.52
N VAL A 171 -5.84 3.11 -9.72
CA VAL A 171 -5.47 2.60 -11.05
C VAL A 171 -5.36 1.08 -11.01
N ARG A 172 -5.74 0.44 -12.10
CA ARG A 172 -5.54 -0.97 -12.36
C ARG A 172 -4.91 -1.13 -13.75
N ASN A 173 -3.66 -1.57 -13.78
CA ASN A 173 -2.87 -1.68 -15.02
C ASN A 173 -2.87 -3.10 -15.62
N ILE A 174 -3.49 -4.07 -14.95
CA ILE A 174 -3.43 -5.49 -15.31
C ILE A 174 -4.86 -6.04 -15.38
N ASN A 175 -5.15 -6.85 -16.40
CA ASN A 175 -6.45 -7.46 -16.62
C ASN A 175 -6.48 -8.94 -16.22
N VAL A 176 -7.69 -9.49 -16.11
CA VAL A 176 -7.88 -10.94 -15.94
C VAL A 176 -7.29 -11.67 -17.15
N GLY A 177 -6.49 -12.69 -16.87
CA GLY A 177 -5.76 -13.46 -17.88
C GLY A 177 -4.36 -12.95 -18.20
N ASP A 178 -3.97 -11.75 -17.75
CA ASP A 178 -2.61 -11.25 -17.94
C ASP A 178 -1.63 -12.03 -17.06
N TYR A 179 -0.42 -12.22 -17.60
CA TYR A 179 0.68 -12.83 -16.85
C TYR A 179 1.41 -11.79 -16.02
N VAL A 180 1.67 -12.12 -14.76
CA VAL A 180 2.42 -11.31 -13.80
C VAL A 180 3.64 -12.07 -13.30
N ASN A 181 4.73 -11.35 -13.05
CA ASN A 181 6.00 -11.91 -12.56
C ASN A 181 6.71 -10.91 -11.62
#